data_45c14cfc33dc730bb20f8029ef3e98fa
#
_entry.id   45c14cfc33dc730bb20f8029ef3e98fa
#
_cell.length_a   1.000
_cell.length_b   1.000
_cell.length_c   1.000
_cell.angle_alpha   90.00
_cell.angle_beta   90.00
_cell.angle_gamma   90.00
#
_symmetry.space_group_name_H-M   'P 1'
#
loop_
_entity.id
_entity.type
_entity.pdbx_description
1 polymer ?
#
loop_
_entity_poly.entity_id
_entity_poly.type
_entity_poly.pdbx_seq_one_letter_code
_entity_poly.pdbx_strand_id
1 'polypeptide(L)'
;PEAAKMAESIRAVFNTNAQGLRFLPEGKEPFSIQTWIRNDDKPGSILFITSSHNELVLNRALLSLWMNLAVHTLMRLPRTRSLRTWFFFDEVHALHRLPAIEDGLQTARGFGGAFVLGIHSFAKLSETYGKEGAQNLSSLARTKLILAAADRDTAEQHDGAMPIRHRSLLESAIEICM
;
A
#
# COMPACT_ATOMS: atom_id res chain seq x y z
N PRO A 1 -7.02 20.85 34.57
CA PRO A 1 -8.16 20.15 33.93
C PRO A 1 -7.92 19.85 32.43
N GLU A 2 -7.36 20.79 31.66
CA GLU A 2 -7.15 20.59 30.20
C GLU A 2 -6.07 19.57 29.87
N ALA A 3 -4.94 19.60 30.55
CA ALA A 3 -3.86 18.65 30.37
C ALA A 3 -4.28 17.19 30.66
N ALA A 4 -5.17 16.99 31.65
CA ALA A 4 -5.69 15.67 31.96
C ALA A 4 -6.61 15.15 30.84
N LYS A 5 -7.49 15.99 30.29
CA LYS A 5 -8.36 15.64 29.16
C LYS A 5 -7.54 15.34 27.90
N MET A 6 -6.51 16.13 27.65
CA MET A 6 -5.59 15.89 26.53
C MET A 6 -4.87 14.55 26.68
N ALA A 7 -4.34 14.25 27.86
CA ALA A 7 -3.66 12.97 28.13
C ALA A 7 -4.62 11.78 27.97
N GLU A 8 -5.88 11.91 28.38
CA GLU A 8 -6.90 10.89 28.22
C GLU A 8 -7.24 10.67 26.74
N SER A 9 -7.39 11.73 25.96
CA SER A 9 -7.63 11.65 24.51
C SER A 9 -6.46 10.98 23.78
N ILE A 10 -5.22 11.34 24.11
CA ILE A 10 -4.02 10.71 23.53
C ILE A 10 -3.97 9.22 23.86
N ARG A 11 -4.28 8.86 25.10
CA ARG A 11 -4.31 7.46 25.55
C ARG A 11 -5.40 6.67 24.83
N ALA A 12 -6.58 7.26 24.63
CA ALA A 12 -7.67 6.62 23.88
C ALA A 12 -7.28 6.34 22.43
N VAL A 13 -6.70 7.32 21.74
CA VAL A 13 -6.21 7.17 20.35
C VAL A 13 -5.11 6.11 20.28
N PHE A 14 -4.15 6.14 21.19
CA PHE A 14 -3.10 5.13 21.27
C PHE A 14 -3.66 3.72 21.45
N ASN A 15 -4.55 3.53 22.43
CA ASN A 15 -5.16 2.24 22.71
C ASN A 15 -5.94 1.71 21.51
N THR A 16 -6.68 2.56 20.80
CA THR A 16 -7.42 2.17 19.58
C THR A 16 -6.47 1.65 18.50
N ASN A 17 -5.38 2.37 18.23
CA ASN A 17 -4.42 1.96 17.20
C ASN A 17 -3.53 0.79 17.62
N ALA A 18 -3.30 0.60 18.93
CA ALA A 18 -2.48 -0.49 19.45
C ALA A 18 -3.24 -1.82 19.63
N GLN A 19 -4.55 -1.85 19.41
CA GLN A 19 -5.35 -3.08 19.58
C GLN A 19 -4.85 -4.24 18.74
N GLY A 20 -4.41 -3.99 17.51
CA GLY A 20 -3.86 -5.00 16.61
C GLY A 20 -2.64 -5.74 17.20
N LEU A 21 -1.88 -5.12 18.10
CA LEU A 21 -0.72 -5.75 18.73
C LEU A 21 -1.11 -6.93 19.65
N ARG A 22 -2.36 -6.97 20.14
CA ARG A 22 -2.84 -8.06 20.99
C ARG A 22 -3.00 -9.39 20.24
N PHE A 23 -3.07 -9.35 18.92
CA PHE A 23 -3.21 -10.53 18.07
C PHE A 23 -1.86 -11.09 17.60
N LEU A 24 -0.75 -10.44 17.96
CA LEU A 24 0.57 -10.96 17.65
C LEU A 24 0.85 -12.22 18.48
N PRO A 25 1.39 -13.29 17.86
CA PRO A 25 1.66 -14.54 18.57
C PRO A 25 2.74 -14.36 19.64
N GLU A 26 2.47 -14.86 20.83
CA GLU A 26 3.44 -14.92 21.93
C GLU A 26 4.40 -16.11 21.77
N GLY A 27 5.62 -15.99 22.26
CA GLY A 27 6.56 -17.09 22.42
C GLY A 27 7.15 -17.67 21.13
N LYS A 28 6.99 -17.04 19.97
CA LYS A 28 7.67 -17.40 18.73
C LYS A 28 8.89 -16.54 18.49
N GLU A 29 9.85 -17.07 17.71
CA GLU A 29 10.97 -16.23 17.27
C GLU A 29 10.45 -14.97 16.56
N PRO A 30 10.96 -13.77 16.92
CA PRO A 30 10.47 -12.54 16.37
C PRO A 30 10.82 -12.46 14.88
N PHE A 31 9.82 -12.31 14.03
CA PHE A 31 10.00 -12.02 12.61
C PHE A 31 10.29 -10.52 12.43
N SER A 32 11.37 -10.19 11.71
CA SER A 32 11.74 -8.81 11.40
C SER A 32 11.62 -8.53 9.90
N ILE A 33 10.67 -7.68 9.53
CA ILE A 33 10.52 -7.19 8.14
C ILE A 33 11.81 -6.50 7.67
N GLN A 34 12.47 -5.75 8.56
CA GLN A 34 13.72 -5.06 8.22
C GLN A 34 14.83 -6.06 7.87
N THR A 35 14.95 -7.14 8.66
CA THR A 35 15.93 -8.19 8.40
C THR A 35 15.59 -8.93 7.11
N TRP A 36 14.30 -9.21 6.88
CA TRP A 36 13.84 -9.88 5.66
C TRP A 36 14.14 -9.05 4.40
N ILE A 37 13.89 -7.74 4.41
CA ILE A 37 14.18 -6.84 3.28
C ILE A 37 15.70 -6.73 3.02
N ARG A 38 16.52 -6.78 4.07
CA ARG A 38 17.99 -6.69 3.98
C ARG A 38 18.67 -8.00 3.59
N ASN A 39 17.93 -9.09 3.68
CA ASN A 39 18.50 -10.43 3.53
C ASN A 39 18.62 -10.79 2.04
N ASP A 40 19.73 -10.39 1.43
CA ASP A 40 20.07 -10.75 0.06
C ASP A 40 20.37 -12.27 -0.12
N ASP A 41 20.48 -13.03 0.98
CA ASP A 41 20.88 -14.45 0.98
C ASP A 41 19.71 -15.41 0.64
N LYS A 42 18.49 -14.92 0.53
CA LYS A 42 17.29 -15.73 0.21
C LYS A 42 16.53 -15.17 -0.99
N PRO A 43 17.11 -15.17 -2.20
CA PRO A 43 16.41 -14.73 -3.39
C PRO A 43 15.16 -15.60 -3.62
N GLY A 44 14.05 -14.96 -4.00
CA GLY A 44 12.79 -15.65 -4.28
C GLY A 44 11.92 -15.93 -3.04
N SER A 45 12.27 -15.42 -1.86
CA SER A 45 11.37 -15.50 -0.70
C SER A 45 10.15 -14.57 -0.87
N ILE A 46 8.99 -15.05 -0.42
CA ILE A 46 7.73 -14.30 -0.47
C ILE A 46 7.22 -14.11 0.95
N LEU A 47 6.85 -12.89 1.30
CA LEU A 47 6.18 -12.55 2.54
C LEU A 47 4.73 -12.15 2.25
N PHE A 48 3.78 -12.95 2.72
CA PHE A 48 2.36 -12.62 2.69
C PHE A 48 1.97 -11.93 4.00
N ILE A 49 1.37 -10.74 3.87
CA ILE A 49 0.79 -10.00 4.99
C ILE A 49 -0.70 -9.93 4.73
N THR A 50 -1.47 -10.70 5.48
CA THR A 50 -2.91 -10.85 5.27
C THR A 50 -3.69 -10.50 6.52
N SER A 51 -4.95 -10.09 6.34
CA SER A 51 -5.91 -9.91 7.41
C SER A 51 -7.27 -10.40 6.93
N SER A 52 -8.05 -11.00 7.81
CA SER A 52 -9.44 -11.30 7.48
C SER A 52 -10.23 -10.00 7.31
N HIS A 53 -11.27 -10.01 6.49
CA HIS A 53 -12.10 -8.83 6.24
C HIS A 53 -12.69 -8.24 7.54
N ASN A 54 -13.11 -9.11 8.46
CA ASN A 54 -13.70 -8.71 9.73
C ASN A 54 -12.68 -8.04 10.69
N GLU A 55 -11.40 -8.38 10.56
CA GLU A 55 -10.32 -7.89 11.41
C GLU A 55 -9.52 -6.75 10.76
N LEU A 56 -9.78 -6.47 9.48
CA LEU A 56 -9.03 -5.48 8.72
C LEU A 56 -9.03 -4.10 9.40
N VAL A 57 -10.17 -3.69 9.95
CA VAL A 57 -10.29 -2.40 10.65
C VAL A 57 -9.36 -2.33 11.87
N LEU A 58 -9.26 -3.41 12.65
CA LEU A 58 -8.39 -3.50 13.82
C LEU A 58 -6.92 -3.59 13.43
N ASN A 59 -6.62 -4.33 12.39
CA ASN A 59 -5.25 -4.60 11.96
C ASN A 59 -4.68 -3.53 11.03
N ARG A 60 -5.52 -2.64 10.49
CA ARG A 60 -5.14 -1.63 9.50
C ARG A 60 -3.91 -0.80 9.89
N ALA A 61 -3.86 -0.33 11.14
CA ALA A 61 -2.73 0.45 11.64
C ALA A 61 -1.43 -0.36 11.65
N LEU A 62 -1.50 -1.64 12.06
CA LEU A 62 -0.36 -2.55 12.09
C LEU A 62 0.11 -2.90 10.68
N LEU A 63 -0.81 -3.22 9.77
CA LEU A 63 -0.50 -3.48 8.37
C LEU A 63 0.17 -2.28 7.71
N SER A 64 -0.36 -1.07 7.97
CA SER A 64 0.21 0.18 7.48
C SER A 64 1.62 0.42 8.01
N LEU A 65 1.85 0.16 9.30
CA LEU A 65 3.17 0.26 9.92
C LEU A 65 4.17 -0.70 9.25
N TRP A 66 3.78 -1.95 9.04
CA TRP A 66 4.64 -2.96 8.42
C TRP A 66 5.00 -2.60 6.98
N MET A 67 4.04 -2.12 6.20
CA MET A 67 4.28 -1.67 4.82
C MET A 67 5.22 -0.46 4.79
N ASN A 68 4.97 0.55 5.64
CA ASN A 68 5.86 1.70 5.77
C ASN A 68 7.29 1.25 6.13
N LEU A 69 7.42 0.34 7.09
CA LEU A 69 8.72 -0.16 7.53
C LEU A 69 9.46 -0.91 6.40
N ALA A 70 8.75 -1.73 5.62
CA ALA A 70 9.31 -2.46 4.49
C ALA A 70 9.84 -1.51 3.40
N VAL A 71 9.02 -0.57 2.95
CA VAL A 71 9.38 0.41 1.91
C VAL A 71 10.55 1.29 2.35
N HIS A 72 10.49 1.85 3.56
CA HIS A 72 11.57 2.69 4.07
C HIS A 72 12.86 1.90 4.33
N THR A 73 12.77 0.63 4.69
CA THR A 73 13.96 -0.22 4.83
C THR A 73 14.63 -0.44 3.49
N LEU A 74 13.86 -0.74 2.44
CA LEU A 74 14.41 -0.85 1.09
C LEU A 74 15.13 0.43 0.65
N MET A 75 14.51 1.59 0.87
CA MET A 75 15.08 2.89 0.48
C MET A 75 16.32 3.31 1.28
N ARG A 76 16.65 2.62 2.37
CA ARG A 76 17.93 2.79 3.12
C ARG A 76 19.07 1.91 2.60
N LEU A 77 18.79 0.97 1.71
CA LEU A 77 19.81 0.14 1.10
C LEU A 77 20.63 0.92 0.06
N PRO A 78 21.82 0.45 -0.31
CA PRO A 78 22.58 1.05 -1.41
C PRO A 78 21.76 1.07 -2.70
N ARG A 79 21.90 2.14 -3.49
CA ARG A 79 21.23 2.25 -4.80
C ARG A 79 21.65 1.14 -5.74
N THR A 80 20.71 0.67 -6.55
CA THR A 80 20.93 -0.36 -7.56
C THR A 80 19.96 -0.22 -8.72
N ARG A 81 20.35 -0.75 -9.88
CA ARG A 81 19.44 -0.90 -11.03
C ARG A 81 18.83 -2.30 -11.11
N SER A 82 19.36 -3.24 -10.33
CA SER A 82 18.83 -4.60 -10.26
C SER A 82 17.58 -4.62 -9.37
N LEU A 83 16.55 -5.34 -9.80
CA LEU A 83 15.35 -5.56 -9.03
C LEU A 83 15.67 -6.38 -7.77
N ARG A 84 15.23 -5.91 -6.59
CA ARG A 84 15.41 -6.58 -5.31
C ARG A 84 14.09 -7.06 -4.73
N THR A 85 13.07 -6.20 -4.75
CA THR A 85 11.83 -6.44 -4.01
C THR A 85 10.64 -5.96 -4.82
N TRP A 86 9.63 -6.82 -4.93
CA TRP A 86 8.31 -6.46 -5.40
C TRP A 86 7.39 -6.19 -4.20
N PHE A 87 6.59 -5.14 -4.30
CA PHE A 87 5.51 -4.82 -3.39
C PHE A 87 4.18 -4.95 -4.12
N PHE A 88 3.35 -5.88 -3.66
CA PHE A 88 2.01 -6.09 -4.20
C PHE A 88 0.99 -5.61 -3.17
N PHE A 89 0.18 -4.65 -3.54
CA PHE A 89 -0.93 -4.15 -2.75
C PHE A 89 -2.22 -4.50 -3.48
N ASP A 90 -2.91 -5.53 -3.03
CA ASP A 90 -4.12 -6.03 -3.70
C ASP A 90 -5.25 -4.99 -3.69
N GLU A 91 -5.52 -4.41 -2.53
CA GLU A 91 -6.50 -3.32 -2.38
C GLU A 91 -5.88 -2.14 -1.61
N VAL A 92 -5.19 -1.25 -2.33
CA VAL A 92 -4.46 -0.16 -1.69
C VAL A 92 -5.36 0.79 -0.89
N HIS A 93 -6.62 0.95 -1.28
CA HIS A 93 -7.61 1.78 -0.58
C HIS A 93 -8.10 1.15 0.73
N ALA A 94 -7.96 -0.17 0.93
CA ALA A 94 -8.39 -0.86 2.15
C ALA A 94 -7.51 -0.52 3.36
N LEU A 95 -6.28 -0.07 3.14
CA LEU A 95 -5.37 0.43 4.16
C LEU A 95 -5.63 1.92 4.43
N HIS A 96 -5.09 2.45 5.51
CA HIS A 96 -5.01 3.91 5.68
C HIS A 96 -4.10 4.50 4.61
N ARG A 97 -4.21 5.83 4.39
CA ARG A 97 -3.24 6.53 3.56
C ARG A 97 -1.81 6.17 4.00
N LEU A 98 -1.04 5.67 3.04
CA LEU A 98 0.33 5.21 3.25
C LEU A 98 1.30 6.17 2.56
N PRO A 99 1.90 7.14 3.26
CA PRO A 99 2.90 8.03 2.67
C PRO A 99 4.05 7.26 2.02
N ALA A 100 4.44 6.13 2.59
CA ALA A 100 5.49 5.28 2.03
C ALA A 100 5.18 4.73 0.63
N ILE A 101 3.92 4.59 0.23
CA ILE A 101 3.57 4.22 -1.15
C ILE A 101 3.90 5.38 -2.08
N GLU A 102 3.52 6.61 -1.73
CA GLU A 102 3.79 7.79 -2.54
C GLU A 102 5.30 7.99 -2.71
N ASP A 103 6.06 7.94 -1.62
CA ASP A 103 7.52 8.03 -1.62
C ASP A 103 8.18 6.86 -2.38
N GLY A 104 7.65 5.65 -2.18
CA GLY A 104 8.12 4.43 -2.83
C GLY A 104 7.96 4.46 -4.34
N LEU A 105 6.79 4.85 -4.84
CA LEU A 105 6.52 4.98 -6.27
C LEU A 105 7.46 5.98 -6.96
N GLN A 106 7.79 7.06 -6.26
CA GLN A 106 8.70 8.09 -6.79
C GLN A 106 10.17 7.64 -6.78
N THR A 107 10.59 6.91 -5.74
CA THR A 107 12.01 6.79 -5.40
C THR A 107 12.54 5.35 -5.36
N ALA A 108 11.70 4.36 -5.01
CA ALA A 108 12.17 2.99 -4.72
C ALA A 108 12.82 2.29 -5.91
N ARG A 109 12.51 2.69 -7.15
CA ARG A 109 13.18 2.17 -8.35
C ARG A 109 14.71 2.30 -8.27
N GLY A 110 15.21 3.41 -7.72
CA GLY A 110 16.65 3.62 -7.51
C GLY A 110 17.29 2.69 -6.49
N PHE A 111 16.47 1.96 -5.73
CA PHE A 111 16.87 1.00 -4.70
C PHE A 111 16.47 -0.44 -5.05
N GLY A 112 15.99 -0.67 -6.27
CA GLY A 112 15.57 -1.98 -6.75
C GLY A 112 14.15 -2.39 -6.30
N GLY A 113 13.29 -1.42 -5.99
CA GLY A 113 11.87 -1.66 -5.67
C GLY A 113 10.98 -1.56 -6.89
N ALA A 114 9.99 -2.44 -6.98
CA ALA A 114 8.89 -2.38 -7.93
C ALA A 114 7.55 -2.50 -7.19
N PHE A 115 6.53 -1.81 -7.67
CA PHE A 115 5.22 -1.72 -7.02
C PHE A 115 4.13 -2.17 -7.99
N VAL A 116 3.20 -2.95 -7.47
CA VAL A 116 1.94 -3.31 -8.12
C VAL A 116 0.82 -2.87 -7.19
N LEU A 117 -0.05 -1.99 -7.67
CA LEU A 117 -1.18 -1.47 -6.94
C LEU A 117 -2.48 -1.99 -7.53
N GLY A 118 -3.22 -2.77 -6.76
CA GLY A 118 -4.59 -3.14 -7.07
C GLY A 118 -5.54 -2.05 -6.59
N ILE A 119 -6.43 -1.60 -7.48
CA ILE A 119 -7.40 -0.56 -7.21
C ILE A 119 -8.75 -1.03 -7.73
N HIS A 120 -9.73 -1.12 -6.85
CA HIS A 120 -11.08 -1.53 -7.24
C HIS A 120 -11.81 -0.44 -8.04
N SER A 121 -11.75 0.81 -7.56
CA SER A 121 -12.26 1.98 -8.27
C SER A 121 -11.49 3.25 -7.88
N PHE A 122 -11.45 4.22 -8.81
CA PHE A 122 -10.83 5.51 -8.55
C PHE A 122 -11.55 6.30 -7.46
N ALA A 123 -12.88 6.14 -7.34
CA ALA A 123 -13.66 6.76 -6.27
C ALA A 123 -13.19 6.29 -4.88
N LYS A 124 -12.98 4.99 -4.70
CA LYS A 124 -12.46 4.42 -3.45
C LYS A 124 -11.04 4.89 -3.12
N LEU A 125 -10.19 4.99 -4.13
CA LEU A 125 -8.85 5.55 -3.94
C LEU A 125 -8.94 7.02 -3.50
N SER A 126 -9.85 7.80 -4.11
CA SER A 126 -10.06 9.20 -3.77
C SER A 126 -10.63 9.42 -2.37
N GLU A 127 -11.46 8.50 -1.86
CA GLU A 127 -11.94 8.51 -0.47
C GLU A 127 -10.76 8.41 0.53
N THR A 128 -9.75 7.60 0.22
CA THR A 128 -8.62 7.34 1.13
C THR A 128 -7.51 8.38 0.99
N TYR A 129 -7.16 8.74 -0.24
CA TYR A 129 -5.99 9.60 -0.53
C TYR A 129 -6.35 11.05 -0.83
N GLY A 130 -7.65 11.36 -0.95
CA GLY A 130 -8.14 12.61 -1.52
C GLY A 130 -8.02 12.63 -3.05
N LYS A 131 -8.74 13.51 -3.72
CA LYS A 131 -8.77 13.57 -5.18
C LYS A 131 -7.38 13.81 -5.79
N GLU A 132 -6.64 14.76 -5.23
CA GLU A 132 -5.28 15.08 -5.69
C GLU A 132 -4.29 13.92 -5.42
N GLY A 133 -4.36 13.29 -4.24
CA GLY A 133 -3.52 12.14 -3.90
C GLY A 133 -3.79 10.93 -4.79
N ALA A 134 -5.05 10.64 -5.10
CA ALA A 134 -5.42 9.58 -6.02
C ALA A 134 -4.90 9.84 -7.44
N GLN A 135 -5.01 11.08 -7.93
CA GLN A 135 -4.45 11.47 -9.22
C GLN A 135 -2.94 11.37 -9.25
N ASN A 136 -2.26 11.78 -8.16
CA ASN A 136 -0.82 11.66 -8.04
C ASN A 136 -0.37 10.19 -8.09
N LEU A 137 -0.99 9.30 -7.30
CA LEU A 137 -0.69 7.86 -7.33
C LEU A 137 -0.88 7.28 -8.74
N SER A 138 -2.00 7.59 -9.38
CA SER A 138 -2.26 7.14 -10.76
C SER A 138 -1.23 7.68 -11.76
N SER A 139 -0.78 8.93 -11.61
CA SER A 139 0.24 9.51 -12.50
C SER A 139 1.63 8.90 -12.33
N LEU A 140 1.96 8.43 -11.13
CA LEU A 140 3.23 7.78 -10.83
C LEU A 140 3.29 6.35 -11.37
N ALA A 141 2.15 5.68 -11.51
CA ALA A 141 2.05 4.36 -12.13
C ALA A 141 2.18 4.49 -13.66
N ARG A 142 3.32 4.08 -14.20
CA ARG A 142 3.62 4.22 -15.64
C ARG A 142 2.92 3.18 -16.51
N THR A 143 2.69 2.00 -15.97
CA THR A 143 1.99 0.92 -16.65
C THR A 143 0.64 0.72 -15.96
N LYS A 144 -0.44 0.77 -16.73
CA LYS A 144 -1.80 0.58 -16.24
C LYS A 144 -2.43 -0.58 -16.96
N LEU A 145 -2.90 -1.57 -16.20
CA LEU A 145 -3.72 -2.66 -16.69
C LEU A 145 -5.15 -2.41 -16.23
N ILE A 146 -6.02 -2.08 -17.14
CA ILE A 146 -7.42 -1.80 -16.88
C ILE A 146 -8.22 -3.00 -17.36
N LEU A 147 -8.85 -3.73 -16.46
CA LEU A 147 -9.63 -4.92 -16.78
C LEU A 147 -11.10 -4.57 -16.99
N ALA A 148 -11.76 -3.84 -16.09
CA ALA A 148 -13.11 -3.27 -16.27
C ALA A 148 -13.29 -2.02 -15.43
N ALA A 149 -13.95 -1.04 -15.97
CA ALA A 149 -14.43 0.10 -15.22
C ALA A 149 -15.95 -0.01 -15.08
N ALA A 150 -16.42 -0.42 -13.91
CA ALA A 150 -17.84 -0.48 -13.61
C ALA A 150 -18.44 0.91 -13.32
N ASP A 151 -17.59 1.88 -12.95
CA ASP A 151 -18.00 3.24 -12.66
C ASP A 151 -17.45 4.25 -13.68
N ARG A 152 -18.21 5.33 -13.85
CA ARG A 152 -17.93 6.36 -14.84
C ARG A 152 -16.65 7.13 -14.55
N ASP A 153 -16.36 7.42 -13.28
CA ASP A 153 -15.20 8.21 -12.89
C ASP A 153 -13.90 7.46 -13.19
N THR A 154 -13.88 6.14 -12.93
CA THR A 154 -12.76 5.26 -13.32
C THR A 154 -12.61 5.21 -14.85
N ALA A 155 -13.72 5.12 -15.59
CA ALA A 155 -13.68 5.09 -17.05
C ALA A 155 -13.15 6.41 -17.63
N GLU A 156 -13.60 7.57 -17.14
CA GLU A 156 -13.19 8.89 -17.63
C GLU A 156 -11.71 9.19 -17.31
N GLN A 157 -11.19 8.77 -16.16
CA GLN A 157 -9.78 8.94 -15.81
C GLN A 157 -8.84 8.18 -16.78
N HIS A 158 -9.35 7.14 -17.43
CA HIS A 158 -8.57 6.30 -18.34
C HIS A 158 -8.91 6.52 -19.82
N ASP A 159 -9.91 7.34 -20.13
CA ASP A 159 -10.37 7.57 -21.54
C ASP A 159 -9.27 8.20 -22.42
N GLY A 160 -8.34 8.96 -21.83
CA GLY A 160 -7.15 9.49 -22.49
C GLY A 160 -6.04 8.47 -22.78
N ALA A 161 -6.11 7.28 -22.20
CA ALA A 161 -5.08 6.25 -22.29
C ALA A 161 -5.45 5.06 -23.20
N MET A 162 -6.71 4.94 -23.65
CA MET A 162 -7.19 3.84 -24.49
C MET A 162 -7.66 4.28 -25.85
N PRO A 163 -7.25 3.61 -26.93
CA PRO A 163 -7.95 3.67 -28.20
C PRO A 163 -9.34 3.01 -28.08
N ILE A 164 -10.36 3.68 -28.60
CA ILE A 164 -11.82 3.48 -28.45
C ILE A 164 -12.37 2.04 -28.75
N ARG A 165 -11.58 1.01 -28.93
CA ARG A 165 -12.02 -0.27 -29.50
C ARG A 165 -12.50 -1.37 -28.55
N HIS A 166 -12.39 -1.22 -27.21
CA HIS A 166 -12.84 -2.27 -26.28
C HIS A 166 -13.66 -1.72 -25.11
N ARG A 167 -14.91 -1.34 -25.41
CA ARG A 167 -15.86 -0.77 -24.43
C ARG A 167 -16.72 -1.79 -23.69
N SER A 168 -16.48 -3.07 -23.83
CA SER A 168 -17.26 -4.09 -23.15
C SER A 168 -16.38 -5.15 -22.51
N LEU A 169 -16.54 -5.33 -21.24
CA LEU A 169 -15.95 -6.35 -20.36
C LEU A 169 -14.74 -5.88 -19.57
N LEU A 170 -14.96 -5.32 -18.33
CA LEU A 170 -13.80 -5.25 -17.45
C LEU A 170 -14.15 -4.80 -16.03
N GLU A 171 -13.81 -5.56 -14.99
CA GLU A 171 -14.21 -5.31 -13.58
C GLU A 171 -13.13 -4.86 -12.57
N SER A 172 -11.89 -4.67 -12.94
CA SER A 172 -10.83 -4.20 -12.01
C SER A 172 -9.68 -3.53 -12.75
N ALA A 173 -9.11 -2.49 -12.17
CA ALA A 173 -7.88 -1.88 -12.65
C ALA A 173 -6.69 -2.37 -11.82
N ILE A 174 -5.60 -2.77 -12.46
CA ILE A 174 -4.32 -3.05 -11.82
C ILE A 174 -3.30 -2.07 -12.37
N GLU A 175 -2.71 -1.26 -11.52
CA GLU A 175 -1.64 -0.34 -11.89
C GLU A 175 -0.29 -0.91 -11.50
N ILE A 176 0.60 -1.05 -12.47
CA ILE A 176 1.95 -1.58 -12.27
C ILE A 176 2.96 -0.44 -12.46
N CYS A 177 3.77 -0.19 -11.45
CA CYS A 177 4.86 0.77 -11.50
C CYS A 177 6.21 0.04 -11.46
N MET A 178 6.92 0.04 -12.56
CA MET A 178 8.29 -0.50 -12.68
C MET A 178 9.31 0.62 -12.89
#